data_e1a6c48f3e6ad5b447a0f9591c10f038
#
_entry.id   e1a6c48f3e6ad5b447a0f9591c10f038
#
_cell.length_a   1.000
_cell.length_b   1.000
_cell.length_c   1.000
_cell.angle_alpha   90.00
_cell.angle_beta   90.00
_cell.angle_gamma   90.00
#
_symmetry.space_group_name_H-M   'P 1'
#
loop_
_entity.id
_entity.type
_entity.pdbx_description
1 polymer ?
#
loop_
_entity_poly.entity_id
_entity_poly.type
_entity_poly.pdbx_seq_one_letter_code
_entity_poly.pdbx_strand_id
1 'polypeptide(L)'
;MARYIVGFLLAIGLIIIVIVLIVHGVSSPTRQPLNLNNDANTNTEVQFTIDSPISAASTHHDIIVNVGNTQSSIVITQGYDGQIDSLQTYPMSVNAYTIFLRALMINGFTLGNNNPALADERGHCALGDRFIYEVLSGSGSDLEHYWSTTCNLGNFLGNIPVIQQLFETQIPNYGSITNNIAL
;
A
#
# COMPACT_ATOMS: atom_id res chain seq x y z
N MET A 1 -31.42 34.95 -41.62
CA MET A 1 -30.00 34.61 -41.49
C MET A 1 -29.49 34.73 -40.04
N ALA A 2 -29.80 35.80 -39.29
CA ALA A 2 -29.32 35.97 -37.92
C ALA A 2 -29.64 34.81 -36.96
N ARG A 3 -30.83 34.20 -37.06
CA ARG A 3 -31.27 33.08 -36.20
C ARG A 3 -30.37 31.84 -36.35
N TYR A 4 -29.89 31.52 -37.53
CA TYR A 4 -29.03 30.38 -37.78
C TYR A 4 -27.60 30.63 -37.26
N ILE A 5 -27.13 31.88 -37.32
CA ILE A 5 -25.81 32.25 -36.77
C ILE A 5 -25.79 32.11 -35.27
N VAL A 6 -26.85 32.57 -34.60
CA VAL A 6 -26.98 32.44 -33.11
C VAL A 6 -27.05 30.97 -32.69
N GLY A 7 -27.82 30.15 -33.40
CA GLY A 7 -27.90 28.71 -33.12
C GLY A 7 -26.56 28.00 -33.32
N PHE A 8 -25.81 28.35 -34.34
CA PHE A 8 -24.49 27.78 -34.59
C PHE A 8 -23.45 28.17 -33.52
N LEU A 9 -23.46 29.44 -33.06
CA LEU A 9 -22.57 29.89 -31.98
C LEU A 9 -22.87 29.21 -30.66
N LEU A 10 -24.18 29.00 -30.34
CA LEU A 10 -24.58 28.25 -29.12
C LEU A 10 -24.13 26.80 -29.18
N ALA A 11 -24.23 26.14 -30.35
CA ALA A 11 -23.76 24.76 -30.51
C ALA A 11 -22.23 24.64 -30.32
N ILE A 12 -21.45 25.56 -30.88
CA ILE A 12 -20.00 25.60 -30.68
C ILE A 12 -19.66 25.86 -29.22
N GLY A 13 -20.32 26.79 -28.56
CA GLY A 13 -20.13 27.08 -27.15
C GLY A 13 -20.39 25.84 -26.25
N LEU A 14 -21.43 25.09 -26.54
CA LEU A 14 -21.76 23.87 -25.81
C LEU A 14 -20.71 22.76 -26.04
N ILE A 15 -20.23 22.58 -27.26
CA ILE A 15 -19.14 21.64 -27.57
C ILE A 15 -17.87 22.00 -26.82
N ILE A 16 -17.49 23.28 -26.79
CA ILE A 16 -16.31 23.75 -26.04
C ILE A 16 -16.47 23.48 -24.55
N ILE A 17 -17.62 23.72 -23.96
CA ILE A 17 -17.90 23.43 -22.54
C ILE A 17 -17.77 21.95 -22.27
N VAL A 18 -18.32 21.07 -23.11
CA VAL A 18 -18.21 19.61 -22.96
C VAL A 18 -16.75 19.16 -23.04
N ILE A 19 -15.98 19.69 -24.00
CA ILE A 19 -14.54 19.36 -24.13
C ILE A 19 -13.78 19.82 -22.87
N VAL A 20 -14.03 21.02 -22.37
CA VAL A 20 -13.41 21.55 -21.14
C VAL A 20 -13.76 20.68 -19.93
N LEU A 21 -15.01 20.26 -19.80
CA LEU A 21 -15.44 19.37 -18.69
C LEU A 21 -14.77 17.98 -18.79
N ILE A 22 -14.63 17.43 -20.00
CA ILE A 22 -13.94 16.15 -20.21
C ILE A 22 -12.45 16.30 -19.85
N VAL A 23 -11.78 17.32 -20.34
CA VAL A 23 -10.34 17.55 -20.08
C VAL A 23 -10.08 17.82 -18.60
N HIS A 24 -10.92 18.58 -17.90
CA HIS A 24 -10.77 18.84 -16.47
C HIS A 24 -11.25 17.68 -15.59
N GLY A 25 -12.24 16.90 -16.03
CA GLY A 25 -12.73 15.72 -15.31
C GLY A 25 -11.79 14.51 -15.38
N VAL A 26 -10.91 14.45 -16.39
CA VAL A 26 -9.93 13.34 -16.57
C VAL A 26 -8.59 13.65 -15.88
N SER A 27 -8.35 14.88 -15.46
CA SER A 27 -7.18 15.22 -14.64
C SER A 27 -7.41 14.78 -13.21
N SER A 28 -7.36 13.47 -12.95
CA SER A 28 -7.13 12.99 -11.58
C SER A 28 -5.83 13.66 -11.09
N PRO A 29 -5.83 14.35 -9.95
CA PRO A 29 -4.61 14.91 -9.41
C PRO A 29 -3.62 13.75 -9.26
N THR A 30 -2.55 13.78 -10.02
CA THR A 30 -1.44 12.82 -9.86
C THR A 30 -0.90 13.06 -8.47
N ARG A 31 -1.29 12.21 -7.52
CA ARG A 31 -0.77 12.27 -6.16
C ARG A 31 0.74 12.12 -6.28
N GLN A 32 1.50 13.11 -5.82
CA GLN A 32 2.94 12.98 -5.79
C GLN A 32 3.29 11.85 -4.82
N PRO A 33 4.16 10.90 -5.22
CA PRO A 33 4.56 9.82 -4.32
C PRO A 33 5.18 10.40 -3.06
N LEU A 34 4.79 9.85 -1.91
CA LEU A 34 5.31 10.25 -0.62
C LEU A 34 6.82 10.06 -0.57
N ASN A 35 7.56 11.06 -0.07
CA ASN A 35 9.01 10.98 0.04
C ASN A 35 9.43 10.63 1.47
N LEU A 36 9.61 9.35 1.75
CA LEU A 36 9.97 8.82 3.07
C LEU A 36 11.37 9.24 3.57
N ASN A 37 12.22 9.82 2.71
CA ASN A 37 13.58 10.21 3.15
C ASN A 37 13.59 11.24 4.28
N ASN A 38 12.54 12.04 4.42
CA ASN A 38 12.41 13.06 5.45
C ASN A 38 11.70 12.54 6.71
N ASP A 39 11.14 11.33 6.67
CA ASP A 39 10.26 10.82 7.72
C ASP A 39 10.98 9.98 8.78
N ALA A 40 12.29 9.76 8.62
CA ALA A 40 13.09 8.95 9.55
C ALA A 40 13.09 9.48 11.00
N ASN A 41 12.88 10.78 11.20
CA ASN A 41 12.79 11.43 12.52
C ASN A 41 11.36 11.68 12.98
N THR A 42 10.37 11.26 12.19
CA THR A 42 8.96 11.38 12.53
C THR A 42 8.46 10.06 13.14
N ASN A 43 7.24 10.07 13.66
CA ASN A 43 6.58 8.84 14.11
C ASN A 43 5.89 8.09 12.95
N THR A 44 6.38 8.28 11.73
CA THR A 44 5.91 7.53 10.57
C THR A 44 6.44 6.10 10.68
N GLU A 45 5.57 5.14 10.43
CA GLU A 45 5.90 3.72 10.36
C GLU A 45 5.60 3.18 8.96
N VAL A 46 6.31 2.17 8.54
CA VAL A 46 5.99 1.42 7.33
C VAL A 46 5.62 0.00 7.70
N GLN A 47 4.59 -0.50 7.05
CA GLN A 47 4.03 -1.82 7.33
C GLN A 47 4.00 -2.67 6.08
N PHE A 48 4.28 -3.94 6.26
CA PHE A 48 4.10 -4.99 5.28
C PHE A 48 3.25 -6.10 5.89
N THR A 49 2.16 -6.44 5.23
CA THR A 49 1.25 -7.51 5.66
C THR A 49 1.20 -8.61 4.61
N ILE A 50 1.30 -9.85 5.05
CA ILE A 50 0.92 -11.03 4.29
C ILE A 50 -0.41 -11.49 4.86
N ASP A 51 -1.46 -11.33 4.07
CA ASP A 51 -2.81 -11.80 4.37
C ASP A 51 -3.02 -13.10 3.60
N SER A 52 -3.17 -14.20 4.33
CA SER A 52 -3.24 -15.56 3.78
C SER A 52 -4.51 -15.81 2.95
N PRO A 53 -4.59 -16.90 2.18
CA PRO A 53 -5.79 -17.29 1.46
C PRO A 53 -7.00 -17.40 2.37
N ILE A 54 -8.18 -17.12 1.83
CA ILE A 54 -9.43 -17.29 2.58
C ILE A 54 -9.59 -18.75 2.99
N SER A 55 -9.63 -18.98 4.28
CA SER A 55 -9.73 -20.29 4.93
C SER A 55 -10.68 -20.23 6.13
N ALA A 56 -10.76 -21.30 6.92
CA ALA A 56 -11.50 -21.24 8.19
C ALA A 56 -10.79 -20.28 9.16
N ALA A 57 -11.53 -19.54 9.99
CA ALA A 57 -10.97 -18.56 10.93
C ALA A 57 -9.88 -19.15 11.85
N SER A 58 -9.97 -20.43 12.18
CA SER A 58 -8.96 -21.11 13.02
C SER A 58 -7.64 -21.42 12.29
N THR A 59 -7.60 -21.30 10.97
CA THR A 59 -6.42 -21.60 10.14
C THR A 59 -5.98 -20.40 9.31
N HIS A 60 -6.76 -19.32 9.30
CA HIS A 60 -6.38 -18.07 8.66
C HIS A 60 -5.42 -17.30 9.55
N HIS A 61 -4.29 -16.86 8.97
CA HIS A 61 -3.30 -16.06 9.68
C HIS A 61 -2.84 -14.89 8.80
N ASP A 62 -2.57 -13.76 9.46
CA ASP A 62 -1.82 -12.67 8.85
C ASP A 62 -0.46 -12.55 9.51
N ILE A 63 0.55 -12.21 8.71
CA ILE A 63 1.86 -11.84 9.20
C ILE A 63 2.05 -10.35 8.92
N ILE A 64 2.22 -9.56 9.97
CA ILE A 64 2.35 -8.11 9.89
C ILE A 64 3.74 -7.73 10.40
N VAL A 65 4.53 -7.10 9.55
CA VAL A 65 5.84 -6.52 9.92
C VAL A 65 5.74 -5.01 9.93
N ASN A 66 5.90 -4.42 11.11
CA ASN A 66 5.97 -2.97 11.29
C ASN A 66 7.42 -2.54 11.50
N VAL A 67 7.82 -1.43 10.89
CA VAL A 67 9.14 -0.86 11.05
C VAL A 67 9.02 0.65 11.28
N GLY A 68 9.49 1.11 12.43
CA GLY A 68 9.53 2.51 12.82
C GLY A 68 10.92 2.95 13.26
N ASN A 69 11.06 4.19 13.67
CA ASN A 69 12.37 4.79 14.00
C ASN A 69 12.94 4.32 15.35
N THR A 70 12.16 3.67 16.21
CA THR A 70 12.60 3.17 17.52
C THR A 70 12.54 1.66 17.62
N GLN A 71 11.70 1.00 16.81
CA GLN A 71 11.48 -0.43 16.88
C GLN A 71 11.01 -1.00 15.52
N SER A 72 11.27 -2.29 15.33
CA SER A 72 10.57 -3.14 14.38
C SER A 72 9.79 -4.21 15.15
N SER A 73 8.70 -4.69 14.57
CA SER A 73 7.91 -5.76 15.18
C SER A 73 7.34 -6.70 14.13
N ILE A 74 7.12 -7.94 14.53
CA ILE A 74 6.33 -8.90 13.80
C ILE A 74 5.13 -9.29 14.66
N VAL A 75 3.95 -9.21 14.06
CA VAL A 75 2.68 -9.62 14.65
C VAL A 75 2.14 -10.76 13.79
N ILE A 76 1.72 -11.83 14.43
CA ILE A 76 0.97 -12.91 13.78
C ILE A 76 -0.43 -12.86 14.37
N THR A 77 -1.43 -12.75 13.50
CA THR A 77 -2.83 -12.80 13.90
C THR A 77 -3.46 -14.11 13.49
N GLN A 78 -4.57 -14.49 14.14
CA GLN A 78 -5.39 -15.63 13.79
C GLN A 78 -6.85 -15.16 13.59
N GLY A 79 -7.48 -15.69 12.56
CA GLY A 79 -8.86 -15.37 12.24
C GLY A 79 -9.01 -14.00 11.57
N TYR A 80 -10.26 -13.59 11.36
CA TYR A 80 -10.61 -12.36 10.65
C TYR A 80 -10.93 -11.19 11.60
N ASP A 81 -10.82 -11.39 12.89
CA ASP A 81 -11.08 -10.40 13.95
C ASP A 81 -9.79 -9.77 14.50
N GLY A 82 -8.63 -10.11 13.90
CA GLY A 82 -7.33 -9.57 14.28
C GLY A 82 -6.82 -10.05 15.64
N GLN A 83 -7.25 -11.23 16.10
CA GLN A 83 -6.74 -11.81 17.34
C GLN A 83 -5.24 -12.05 17.22
N ILE A 84 -4.45 -11.43 18.11
CA ILE A 84 -3.00 -11.58 18.12
C ILE A 84 -2.66 -12.95 18.72
N ASP A 85 -1.99 -13.79 17.91
CA ASP A 85 -1.41 -15.06 18.32
C ASP A 85 0.02 -14.89 18.82
N SER A 86 0.82 -14.05 18.15
CA SER A 86 2.20 -13.77 18.52
C SER A 86 2.58 -12.32 18.21
N LEU A 87 3.37 -11.73 19.11
CA LEU A 87 3.98 -10.40 18.92
C LEU A 87 5.43 -10.45 19.40
N GLN A 88 6.36 -10.05 18.54
CA GLN A 88 7.75 -9.87 18.91
C GLN A 88 8.22 -8.48 18.45
N THR A 89 9.00 -7.81 19.31
CA THR A 89 9.48 -6.45 19.06
C THR A 89 11.00 -6.39 19.21
N TYR A 90 11.64 -5.63 18.35
CA TYR A 90 13.10 -5.48 18.30
C TYR A 90 13.46 -4.00 18.27
N PRO A 91 14.55 -3.59 18.94
CA PRO A 91 14.98 -2.20 18.92
C PRO A 91 15.48 -1.80 17.52
N MET A 92 15.12 -0.60 17.10
CA MET A 92 15.57 0.03 15.86
C MET A 92 16.27 1.36 16.20
N SER A 93 17.32 1.71 15.48
CA SER A 93 17.91 3.04 15.56
C SER A 93 17.42 3.92 14.40
N VAL A 94 17.35 5.24 14.64
CA VAL A 94 16.99 6.22 13.60
C VAL A 94 17.89 6.08 12.36
N ASN A 95 19.19 5.80 12.56
CA ASN A 95 20.10 5.62 11.43
C ASN A 95 19.78 4.35 10.61
N ALA A 96 19.50 3.23 11.27
CA ALA A 96 19.10 2.00 10.59
C ALA A 96 17.75 2.20 9.85
N TYR A 97 16.81 2.87 10.49
CA TYR A 97 15.51 3.22 9.88
C TYR A 97 15.69 4.13 8.66
N THR A 98 16.56 5.13 8.73
CA THR A 98 16.88 6.01 7.58
C THR A 98 17.42 5.21 6.39
N ILE A 99 18.33 4.26 6.64
CA ILE A 99 18.90 3.39 5.59
C ILE A 99 17.80 2.51 5.00
N PHE A 100 16.95 1.95 5.85
CA PHE A 100 15.82 1.10 5.44
C PHE A 100 14.82 1.89 4.57
N LEU A 101 14.37 3.08 5.00
CA LEU A 101 13.47 3.93 4.21
C LEU A 101 14.06 4.29 2.84
N ARG A 102 15.37 4.59 2.79
CA ARG A 102 16.05 4.85 1.52
C ARG A 102 16.05 3.63 0.61
N ALA A 103 16.29 2.43 1.15
CA ALA A 103 16.24 1.19 0.39
C ALA A 103 14.83 0.93 -0.16
N LEU A 104 13.79 1.16 0.64
CA LEU A 104 12.40 1.08 0.22
C LEU A 104 12.10 2.06 -0.93
N MET A 105 12.51 3.33 -0.80
CA MET A 105 12.29 4.35 -1.83
C MET A 105 12.96 4.00 -3.16
N ILE A 106 14.21 3.53 -3.13
CA ILE A 106 14.95 3.11 -4.32
C ILE A 106 14.22 1.96 -5.05
N ASN A 107 13.54 1.09 -4.31
CA ASN A 107 12.79 -0.04 -4.85
C ASN A 107 11.31 0.27 -5.13
N GLY A 108 10.90 1.54 -5.03
CA GLY A 108 9.59 2.00 -5.45
C GLY A 108 8.45 1.69 -4.46
N PHE A 109 8.73 1.65 -3.16
CA PHE A 109 7.73 1.34 -2.12
C PHE A 109 6.51 2.28 -2.14
N THR A 110 6.69 3.53 -2.56
CA THR A 110 5.60 4.51 -2.68
C THR A 110 5.04 4.65 -4.10
N LEU A 111 5.32 3.70 -4.98
CA LEU A 111 4.79 3.68 -6.32
C LEU A 111 3.55 2.80 -6.41
N GLY A 112 2.45 3.39 -6.82
CA GLY A 112 1.18 2.69 -6.97
C GLY A 112 0.35 3.18 -8.13
N ASN A 113 -0.64 2.37 -8.49
CA ASN A 113 -1.64 2.66 -9.50
C ASN A 113 -2.89 3.26 -8.82
N ASN A 114 -3.31 4.43 -9.27
CA ASN A 114 -4.49 5.14 -8.76
C ASN A 114 -5.82 4.67 -9.40
N ASN A 115 -5.87 3.46 -9.98
CA ASN A 115 -7.11 2.92 -10.52
C ASN A 115 -8.12 2.68 -9.38
N PRO A 116 -9.30 3.33 -9.38
CA PRO A 116 -10.29 3.17 -8.32
C PRO A 116 -10.81 1.73 -8.16
N ALA A 117 -10.78 0.92 -9.24
CA ALA A 117 -11.15 -0.49 -9.18
C ALA A 117 -10.15 -1.36 -8.41
N LEU A 118 -8.95 -0.84 -8.13
CA LEU A 118 -7.88 -1.48 -7.38
C LEU A 118 -7.58 -0.74 -6.07
N ALA A 119 -8.48 0.11 -5.58
CA ALA A 119 -8.27 0.87 -4.35
C ALA A 119 -8.29 -0.03 -3.09
N ASP A 120 -8.89 -1.20 -3.18
CA ASP A 120 -9.10 -2.13 -2.07
C ASP A 120 -8.73 -3.55 -2.54
N GLU A 121 -7.96 -4.28 -1.75
CA GLU A 121 -7.54 -5.67 -2.01
C GLU A 121 -8.66 -6.69 -1.72
N ARG A 122 -9.67 -6.31 -0.93
CA ARG A 122 -10.76 -7.19 -0.51
C ARG A 122 -11.56 -7.71 -1.70
N GLY A 123 -11.84 -9.00 -1.69
CA GLY A 123 -12.55 -9.68 -2.79
C GLY A 123 -11.66 -10.06 -3.97
N HIS A 124 -10.37 -9.73 -3.93
CA HIS A 124 -9.40 -10.15 -4.93
C HIS A 124 -8.55 -11.33 -4.43
N CYS A 125 -8.23 -12.27 -5.34
CA CYS A 125 -7.33 -13.41 -5.09
C CYS A 125 -7.69 -14.25 -3.85
N ALA A 126 -8.93 -14.68 -3.72
CA ALA A 126 -9.44 -15.38 -2.53
C ALA A 126 -8.67 -16.66 -2.15
N LEU A 127 -8.02 -17.34 -3.12
CA LEU A 127 -7.27 -18.58 -2.93
C LEU A 127 -5.75 -18.37 -2.96
N GLY A 128 -5.28 -17.15 -2.89
CA GLY A 128 -3.86 -16.81 -2.86
C GLY A 128 -3.57 -15.72 -1.85
N ASP A 129 -2.28 -15.50 -1.58
CA ASP A 129 -1.84 -14.48 -0.64
C ASP A 129 -2.07 -13.08 -1.19
N ARG A 130 -2.39 -12.16 -0.29
CA ARG A 130 -2.41 -10.72 -0.51
C ARG A 130 -1.26 -10.10 0.26
N PHE A 131 -0.50 -9.27 -0.42
CA PHE A 131 0.63 -8.54 0.12
C PHE A 131 0.27 -7.06 0.19
N ILE A 132 0.20 -6.49 1.38
CA ILE A 132 -0.24 -5.13 1.62
C ILE A 132 0.96 -4.31 2.08
N TYR A 133 1.12 -3.12 1.51
CA TYR A 133 2.24 -2.20 1.74
C TYR A 133 1.70 -0.85 2.17
N GLU A 134 2.00 -0.43 3.39
CA GLU A 134 1.40 0.76 3.98
C GLU A 134 2.45 1.69 4.57
N VAL A 135 2.14 2.98 4.50
CA VAL A 135 2.81 4.01 5.26
C VAL A 135 1.81 4.55 6.26
N LEU A 136 2.13 4.43 7.54
CA LEU A 136 1.27 4.83 8.64
C LEU A 136 1.80 6.11 9.27
N SER A 137 0.90 7.04 9.60
CA SER A 137 1.25 8.18 10.44
C SER A 137 1.43 7.74 11.90
N GLY A 138 2.07 8.58 12.73
CA GLY A 138 2.20 8.31 14.15
C GLY A 138 0.86 8.22 14.92
N SER A 139 -0.25 8.55 14.29
CA SER A 139 -1.60 8.33 14.80
C SER A 139 -2.23 7.01 14.32
N GLY A 140 -1.50 6.23 13.53
CA GLY A 140 -1.97 4.96 12.96
C GLY A 140 -2.93 5.12 11.76
N SER A 141 -3.02 6.33 11.17
CA SER A 141 -3.80 6.51 9.93
C SER A 141 -2.93 6.26 8.70
N ASP A 142 -3.54 5.64 7.68
CA ASP A 142 -2.88 5.34 6.42
C ASP A 142 -2.56 6.62 5.66
N LEU A 143 -1.28 6.80 5.34
CA LEU A 143 -0.80 7.84 4.42
C LEU A 143 -0.72 7.31 2.99
N GLU A 144 -0.29 6.05 2.83
CA GLU A 144 -0.27 5.32 1.57
C GLU A 144 -0.69 3.87 1.82
N HIS A 145 -1.45 3.32 0.88
CA HIS A 145 -1.91 1.93 0.90
C HIS A 145 -1.80 1.34 -0.51
N TYR A 146 -0.98 0.32 -0.64
CA TYR A 146 -0.80 -0.42 -1.88
C TYR A 146 -0.86 -1.92 -1.61
N TRP A 147 -1.18 -2.69 -2.63
CA TRP A 147 -1.27 -4.15 -2.49
C TRP A 147 -0.90 -4.87 -3.78
N SER A 148 -0.51 -6.12 -3.63
CA SER A 148 -0.30 -7.08 -4.71
C SER A 148 -0.76 -8.47 -4.26
N THR A 149 -0.86 -9.42 -5.19
CA THR A 149 -1.31 -10.78 -4.90
C THR A 149 -0.51 -11.82 -5.66
N THR A 150 -0.56 -13.07 -5.20
CA THR A 150 -0.05 -14.23 -5.95
C THR A 150 -0.83 -14.51 -7.24
N CYS A 151 -2.01 -13.88 -7.43
CA CYS A 151 -2.79 -13.95 -8.67
C CYS A 151 -2.35 -12.92 -9.73
N ASN A 152 -1.25 -12.21 -9.54
CA ASN A 152 -0.76 -11.14 -10.41
C ASN A 152 -1.73 -9.96 -10.57
N LEU A 153 -2.46 -9.63 -9.52
CA LEU A 153 -3.36 -8.48 -9.44
C LEU A 153 -2.90 -7.57 -8.30
N GLY A 154 -3.12 -6.27 -8.44
CA GLY A 154 -2.80 -5.26 -7.42
C GLY A 154 -2.60 -3.88 -8.00
N ASN A 155 -2.42 -2.91 -7.12
CA ASN A 155 -2.11 -1.53 -7.46
C ASN A 155 -0.65 -1.15 -7.16
N PHE A 156 0.13 -2.03 -6.53
CA PHE A 156 1.52 -1.79 -6.19
C PHE A 156 2.43 -1.94 -7.42
N LEU A 157 3.34 -0.99 -7.63
CA LEU A 157 4.24 -0.94 -8.80
C LEU A 157 5.73 -1.04 -8.42
N GLY A 158 6.04 -1.24 -7.15
CA GLY A 158 7.42 -1.40 -6.67
C GLY A 158 8.02 -2.77 -6.97
N ASN A 159 9.29 -2.93 -6.61
CA ASN A 159 10.01 -4.21 -6.75
C ASN A 159 9.60 -5.16 -5.60
N ILE A 160 8.52 -5.92 -5.81
CA ILE A 160 7.89 -6.80 -4.82
C ILE A 160 8.92 -7.68 -4.11
N PRO A 161 9.73 -8.53 -4.78
CA PRO A 161 10.63 -9.45 -4.08
C PRO A 161 11.66 -8.75 -3.19
N VAL A 162 12.20 -7.62 -3.67
CA VAL A 162 13.21 -6.87 -2.90
C VAL A 162 12.58 -6.19 -1.70
N ILE A 163 11.39 -5.60 -1.85
CA ILE A 163 10.70 -4.94 -0.75
C ILE A 163 10.29 -5.93 0.33
N GLN A 164 9.75 -7.09 -0.03
CA GLN A 164 9.45 -8.15 0.93
C GLN A 164 10.69 -8.57 1.71
N GLN A 165 11.80 -8.84 1.01
CA GLN A 165 13.06 -9.19 1.65
C GLN A 165 13.60 -8.08 2.57
N LEU A 166 13.42 -6.81 2.19
CA LEU A 166 13.81 -5.67 3.05
C LEU A 166 13.05 -5.68 4.38
N PHE A 167 11.76 -5.95 4.39
CA PHE A 167 10.96 -6.09 5.62
C PHE A 167 11.37 -7.32 6.43
N GLU A 168 11.51 -8.48 5.81
CA GLU A 168 11.93 -9.72 6.47
C GLU A 168 13.26 -9.58 7.20
N THR A 169 14.23 -8.85 6.60
CA THR A 169 15.54 -8.61 7.21
C THR A 169 15.52 -7.69 8.42
N GLN A 170 14.41 -6.95 8.66
CA GLN A 170 14.26 -6.15 9.89
C GLN A 170 13.86 -7.00 11.11
N ILE A 171 13.49 -8.26 10.89
CA ILE A 171 13.05 -9.17 11.94
C ILE A 171 14.10 -10.28 12.12
N PRO A 172 14.82 -10.31 13.25
CA PRO A 172 15.74 -11.40 13.55
C PRO A 172 15.03 -12.76 13.53
N ASN A 173 15.61 -13.72 12.84
CA ASN A 173 15.07 -15.09 12.70
C ASN A 173 13.65 -15.17 12.10
N TYR A 174 13.29 -14.24 11.20
CA TYR A 174 11.99 -14.19 10.53
C TYR A 174 11.52 -15.56 10.05
N GLY A 175 12.35 -16.29 9.29
CA GLY A 175 12.00 -17.62 8.78
C GLY A 175 11.66 -18.61 9.90
N SER A 176 12.35 -18.56 11.05
CA SER A 176 12.06 -19.47 12.18
C SER A 176 10.72 -19.13 12.85
N ILE A 177 10.33 -17.86 12.84
CA ILE A 177 9.07 -17.40 13.42
C ILE A 177 7.90 -17.80 12.51
N THR A 178 8.09 -17.74 11.20
CA THR A 178 7.01 -17.91 10.20
C THR A 178 6.90 -19.34 9.64
N ASN A 179 7.93 -20.18 9.78
CA ASN A 179 7.98 -21.55 9.19
C ASN A 179 6.81 -22.47 9.57
N ASN A 180 6.15 -22.22 10.69
CA ASN A 180 5.03 -23.04 11.17
C ASN A 180 3.66 -22.39 10.90
N ILE A 181 3.64 -21.23 10.26
CA ILE A 181 2.41 -20.53 9.89
C ILE A 181 1.96 -21.05 8.54
N ALA A 182 0.76 -21.62 8.48
CA ALA A 182 0.14 -21.98 7.21
C ALA A 182 -0.34 -20.67 6.54
N LEU A 183 0.28 -20.32 5.45
CA LEU A 183 -0.12 -19.24 4.54
C LEU A 183 -0.77 -19.86 3.31
#